data_4bcd0c18cc6710db0e1a8818c365945e
#
_entry.id   4bcd0c18cc6710db0e1a8818c365945e
#
_cell.length_a   1.000
_cell.length_b   1.000
_cell.length_c   1.000
_cell.angle_alpha   90.00
_cell.angle_beta   90.00
_cell.angle_gamma   90.00
#
_symmetry.space_group_name_H-M   'P 1'
#
loop_
_entity.id
_entity.type
_entity.pdbx_description
1 polymer ?
#
loop_
_entity_poly.entity_id
_entity_poly.type
_entity_poly.pdbx_seq_one_letter_code
_entity_poly.pdbx_strand_id
1 'polypeptide(L)'
;MTKNEINIKDYFVLKWQPMISCNYNCSFCCQKKKKDYNIDNILLNSKLIKEKIIDKINSDILLSMSGGELSIIDINIFLEILDSLYSDKIKIIYITSNFSNSSEYYNKIYKWCFERSIEFLLEISFHEEFTKEEIFFNKIKELSFKPCNIQAVVTSKNTSFMKQIKERHPEIFFEPNYFELPENIDFDFSNEELKRNNNKHSNENFGKKCFQKQISVKENGDVYNNNCKLLKYGNLNSNVKIPSKEFYITCSNTKCNYCNVQDTK
;
A
#
# COMPACT_ATOMS: atom_id res chain seq x y z
N MET A 1 19.31 -15.16 -7.33
CA MET A 1 18.24 -14.85 -8.29
C MET A 1 18.33 -13.38 -8.60
N THR A 2 18.56 -13.02 -9.86
CA THR A 2 18.59 -11.64 -10.35
C THR A 2 17.22 -11.00 -10.07
N LYS A 3 17.21 -9.80 -9.48
CA LYS A 3 16.02 -8.97 -9.35
C LYS A 3 15.43 -8.75 -10.74
N ASN A 4 14.43 -9.53 -11.13
CA ASN A 4 13.54 -9.09 -12.20
C ASN A 4 12.78 -7.89 -11.60
N GLU A 5 13.08 -6.70 -12.07
CA GLU A 5 12.30 -5.51 -11.73
C GLU A 5 10.87 -5.81 -12.15
N ILE A 6 9.97 -5.90 -11.16
CA ILE A 6 8.54 -6.11 -11.43
C ILE A 6 8.06 -4.90 -12.20
N ASN A 7 7.74 -5.12 -13.47
CA ASN A 7 7.11 -4.08 -14.26
C ASN A 7 5.60 -4.03 -13.91
N ILE A 8 5.26 -3.16 -12.98
CA ILE A 8 3.85 -2.97 -12.52
C ILE A 8 2.90 -2.73 -13.70
N LYS A 9 3.39 -2.23 -14.84
CA LYS A 9 2.58 -1.99 -16.04
C LYS A 9 1.99 -3.27 -16.65
N ASP A 10 2.58 -4.43 -16.35
CA ASP A 10 2.12 -5.72 -16.90
C ASP A 10 0.89 -6.25 -16.16
N TYR A 11 0.58 -5.70 -14.99
CA TYR A 11 -0.49 -6.16 -14.11
C TYR A 11 -1.65 -5.19 -14.05
N PHE A 12 -2.85 -5.72 -13.82
CA PHE A 12 -3.96 -4.93 -13.31
C PHE A 12 -3.79 -4.72 -11.82
N VAL A 13 -3.78 -3.48 -11.34
CA VAL A 13 -3.54 -3.18 -9.93
C VAL A 13 -4.85 -3.07 -9.18
N LEU A 14 -5.13 -4.02 -8.30
CA LEU A 14 -6.24 -3.96 -7.36
C LEU A 14 -5.72 -3.49 -5.99
N LYS A 15 -6.04 -2.26 -5.63
CA LYS A 15 -5.73 -1.69 -4.32
C LYS A 15 -6.92 -1.88 -3.40
N TRP A 16 -6.70 -2.56 -2.29
CA TRP A 16 -7.73 -2.74 -1.27
C TRP A 16 -7.28 -2.15 0.07
N GLN A 17 -8.15 -1.36 0.66
CA GLN A 17 -8.04 -0.83 2.01
C GLN A 17 -9.09 -1.51 2.89
N PRO A 18 -8.79 -2.67 3.52
CA PRO A 18 -9.77 -3.42 4.29
C PRO A 18 -10.29 -2.67 5.51
N MET A 19 -9.43 -1.86 6.11
CA MET A 19 -9.73 -1.08 7.32
C MET A 19 -8.84 0.15 7.44
N ILE A 20 -9.22 1.07 8.33
CA ILE A 20 -8.42 2.24 8.73
C ILE A 20 -7.98 2.17 10.19
N SER A 21 -8.29 1.08 10.89
CA SER A 21 -7.86 0.82 12.27
C SER A 21 -6.38 0.49 12.31
N CYS A 22 -5.67 1.04 13.30
CA CYS A 22 -4.24 0.87 13.47
C CYS A 22 -3.91 0.86 14.96
N ASN A 23 -2.94 0.04 15.36
CA ASN A 23 -2.42 -0.01 16.72
C ASN A 23 -1.42 1.11 17.04
N TYR A 24 -0.90 1.82 16.00
CA TYR A 24 -0.07 3.01 16.19
C TYR A 24 -0.88 4.29 16.00
N ASN A 25 -0.47 5.35 16.68
CA ASN A 25 -1.03 6.69 16.54
C ASN A 25 0.05 7.68 16.13
N CYS A 26 0.70 7.41 14.97
CA CYS A 26 1.79 8.22 14.47
C CYS A 26 1.38 9.68 14.29
N SER A 27 2.22 10.60 14.74
CA SER A 27 1.98 12.04 14.69
C SER A 27 1.81 12.58 13.27
N PHE A 28 2.42 11.90 12.30
CA PHE A 28 2.43 12.24 10.87
C PHE A 28 1.41 11.48 10.01
N CYS A 29 0.56 10.65 10.62
CA CYS A 29 -0.37 9.84 9.84
C CYS A 29 -1.47 10.66 9.18
N CYS A 30 -1.60 10.55 7.86
CA CYS A 30 -2.64 11.25 7.09
C CYS A 30 -4.03 10.60 7.20
N GLN A 31 -4.14 9.43 7.80
CA GLN A 31 -5.42 8.72 7.93
C GLN A 31 -6.16 9.13 9.21
N LYS A 32 -7.48 9.36 9.09
CA LYS A 32 -8.37 9.48 10.24
C LYS A 32 -8.63 8.08 10.80
N LYS A 33 -7.81 7.66 11.75
CA LYS A 33 -7.86 6.32 12.32
C LYS A 33 -9.14 6.07 13.08
N LYS A 34 -9.65 4.85 12.96
CA LYS A 34 -10.65 4.26 13.85
C LYS A 34 -9.95 3.29 14.79
N LYS A 35 -10.44 3.15 16.02
CA LYS A 35 -9.94 2.14 16.95
C LYS A 35 -10.44 0.76 16.58
N ASP A 36 -11.68 0.66 16.14
CA ASP A 36 -12.38 -0.60 15.91
C ASP A 36 -12.46 -0.90 14.40
N TYR A 37 -12.42 -2.16 14.06
CA TYR A 37 -12.69 -2.70 12.74
C TYR A 37 -13.71 -3.84 12.85
N ASN A 38 -14.47 -4.06 11.80
CA ASN A 38 -15.48 -5.12 11.72
C ASN A 38 -14.95 -6.24 10.83
N ILE A 39 -14.59 -7.38 11.44
CA ILE A 39 -14.02 -8.51 10.73
C ILE A 39 -15.02 -9.16 9.77
N ASP A 40 -16.29 -9.25 10.13
CA ASP A 40 -17.32 -9.83 9.27
C ASP A 40 -17.50 -9.00 7.99
N ASN A 41 -17.40 -7.67 8.11
CA ASN A 41 -17.45 -6.78 6.96
C ASN A 41 -16.20 -6.93 6.07
N ILE A 42 -15.03 -7.16 6.64
CA ILE A 42 -13.79 -7.41 5.88
C ILE A 42 -13.92 -8.75 5.12
N LEU A 43 -14.38 -9.81 5.78
CA LEU A 43 -14.63 -11.11 5.16
C LEU A 43 -15.71 -11.06 4.07
N LEU A 44 -16.79 -10.31 4.30
CA LEU A 44 -17.81 -10.08 3.29
C LEU A 44 -17.22 -9.34 2.08
N ASN A 45 -16.49 -8.27 2.33
CA ASN A 45 -15.90 -7.47 1.27
C ASN A 45 -14.86 -8.28 0.46
N SER A 46 -14.08 -9.18 1.08
CA SER A 46 -13.13 -10.05 0.35
C SER A 46 -13.86 -10.95 -0.66
N LYS A 47 -14.97 -11.57 -0.26
CA LYS A 47 -15.81 -12.40 -1.14
C LYS A 47 -16.42 -11.58 -2.28
N LEU A 48 -16.94 -10.39 -1.97
CA LEU A 48 -17.53 -9.49 -2.97
C LEU A 48 -16.47 -8.92 -3.93
N ILE A 49 -15.25 -8.66 -3.47
CA ILE A 49 -14.13 -8.25 -4.33
C ILE A 49 -13.81 -9.37 -5.32
N LYS A 50 -13.74 -10.62 -4.86
CA LYS A 50 -13.51 -11.75 -5.75
C LYS A 50 -14.59 -11.83 -6.82
N GLU A 51 -15.85 -11.91 -6.43
CA GLU A 51 -17.00 -12.08 -7.33
C GLU A 51 -17.17 -10.91 -8.30
N LYS A 52 -17.13 -9.67 -7.77
CA LYS A 52 -17.51 -8.47 -8.54
C LYS A 52 -16.36 -7.79 -9.26
N ILE A 53 -15.11 -8.09 -8.87
CA ILE A 53 -13.91 -7.45 -9.42
C ILE A 53 -12.96 -8.48 -10.02
N ILE A 54 -12.36 -9.37 -9.19
CA ILE A 54 -11.29 -10.28 -9.64
C ILE A 54 -11.78 -11.20 -10.76
N ASP A 55 -12.95 -11.80 -10.61
CA ASP A 55 -13.51 -12.72 -11.59
C ASP A 55 -13.87 -12.03 -12.92
N LYS A 56 -14.04 -10.70 -12.93
CA LYS A 56 -14.33 -9.89 -14.12
C LYS A 56 -13.09 -9.37 -14.86
N ILE A 57 -11.93 -9.36 -14.22
CA ILE A 57 -10.67 -8.92 -14.82
C ILE A 57 -10.10 -10.08 -15.65
N ASN A 58 -9.65 -9.78 -16.88
CA ASN A 58 -9.07 -10.77 -17.81
C ASN A 58 -7.53 -10.63 -17.96
N SER A 59 -6.85 -10.17 -16.90
CA SER A 59 -5.40 -10.02 -16.88
C SER A 59 -4.84 -10.45 -15.53
N ASP A 60 -3.53 -10.64 -15.46
CA ASP A 60 -2.82 -10.89 -14.22
C ASP A 60 -2.99 -9.70 -13.26
N ILE A 61 -3.13 -10.00 -11.98
CA ILE A 61 -3.49 -9.03 -10.95
C ILE A 61 -2.34 -8.90 -9.94
N LEU A 62 -1.98 -7.63 -9.64
CA LEU A 62 -1.26 -7.25 -8.43
C LEU A 62 -2.30 -6.79 -7.40
N LEU A 63 -2.47 -7.56 -6.34
CA LEU A 63 -3.30 -7.21 -5.19
C LEU A 63 -2.47 -6.42 -4.18
N SER A 64 -2.73 -5.12 -4.05
CA SER A 64 -2.08 -4.24 -3.08
C SER A 64 -3.00 -4.00 -1.88
N MET A 65 -2.58 -4.40 -0.69
CA MET A 65 -3.33 -4.25 0.55
C MET A 65 -2.62 -3.25 1.46
N SER A 66 -3.34 -2.23 1.88
CA SER A 66 -2.84 -1.19 2.78
C SER A 66 -4.00 -0.56 3.55
N GLY A 67 -3.73 0.37 4.45
CA GLY A 67 -4.80 1.08 5.17
C GLY A 67 -4.36 1.50 6.56
N GLY A 68 -5.04 0.99 7.61
CA GLY A 68 -4.53 1.03 8.98
C GLY A 68 -3.36 0.06 9.13
N GLU A 69 -3.44 -0.84 10.11
CA GLU A 69 -2.43 -1.90 10.25
C GLU A 69 -3.10 -3.27 10.10
N LEU A 70 -2.78 -3.97 9.03
CA LEU A 70 -3.40 -5.27 8.72
C LEU A 70 -2.98 -6.37 9.69
N SER A 71 -1.78 -6.26 10.26
CA SER A 71 -1.25 -7.27 11.17
C SER A 71 -1.88 -7.28 12.57
N ILE A 72 -2.83 -6.39 12.86
CA ILE A 72 -3.67 -6.51 14.06
C ILE A 72 -4.79 -7.55 13.92
N ILE A 73 -5.08 -7.99 12.68
CA ILE A 73 -6.00 -9.10 12.43
C ILE A 73 -5.30 -10.40 12.82
N ASP A 74 -6.02 -11.32 13.49
CA ASP A 74 -5.51 -12.66 13.77
C ASP A 74 -5.04 -13.34 12.48
N ILE A 75 -3.90 -14.03 12.53
CA ILE A 75 -3.27 -14.61 11.34
C ILE A 75 -4.17 -15.62 10.63
N ASN A 76 -4.94 -16.43 11.36
CA ASN A 76 -5.80 -17.44 10.73
C ASN A 76 -6.96 -16.76 9.99
N ILE A 77 -7.52 -15.69 10.58
CA ILE A 77 -8.55 -14.88 9.94
C ILE A 77 -7.96 -14.13 8.72
N PHE A 78 -6.73 -13.63 8.82
CA PHE A 78 -6.08 -12.99 7.68
C PHE A 78 -5.86 -13.96 6.51
N LEU A 79 -5.46 -15.20 6.81
CA LEU A 79 -5.34 -16.25 5.80
C LEU A 79 -6.70 -16.63 5.21
N GLU A 80 -7.78 -16.68 6.00
CA GLU A 80 -9.15 -16.87 5.48
C GLU A 80 -9.57 -15.75 4.53
N ILE A 81 -9.20 -14.49 4.83
CA ILE A 81 -9.41 -13.36 3.92
C ILE A 81 -8.67 -13.57 2.60
N LEU A 82 -7.41 -14.02 2.64
CA LEU A 82 -6.63 -14.31 1.44
C LEU A 82 -7.23 -15.48 0.65
N ASP A 83 -7.69 -16.54 1.31
CA ASP A 83 -8.39 -17.67 0.66
C ASP A 83 -9.68 -17.21 -0.03
N SER A 84 -10.42 -16.28 0.60
CA SER A 84 -11.65 -15.71 0.02
C SER A 84 -11.40 -14.89 -1.25
N LEU A 85 -10.21 -14.27 -1.36
CA LEU A 85 -9.79 -13.49 -2.53
C LEU A 85 -9.13 -14.34 -3.61
N TYR A 86 -8.65 -15.54 -3.25
CA TYR A 86 -7.77 -16.33 -4.10
C TYR A 86 -8.34 -16.55 -5.52
N SER A 87 -7.49 -16.33 -6.49
CA SER A 87 -7.69 -16.62 -7.91
C SER A 87 -6.33 -16.81 -8.57
N ASP A 88 -6.24 -17.70 -9.55
CA ASP A 88 -5.02 -17.92 -10.34
C ASP A 88 -4.55 -16.68 -11.11
N LYS A 89 -5.42 -15.66 -11.23
CA LYS A 89 -5.07 -14.35 -11.80
C LYS A 89 -4.20 -13.50 -10.86
N ILE A 90 -4.25 -13.73 -9.54
CA ILE A 90 -3.40 -12.99 -8.59
C ILE A 90 -2.00 -13.57 -8.67
N LYS A 91 -1.06 -12.76 -9.17
CA LYS A 91 0.35 -13.13 -9.31
C LYS A 91 1.22 -12.50 -8.23
N ILE A 92 0.79 -11.36 -7.71
CA ILE A 92 1.54 -10.60 -6.70
C ILE A 92 0.58 -10.18 -5.61
N ILE A 93 0.97 -10.37 -4.34
CA ILE A 93 0.36 -9.74 -3.18
C ILE A 93 1.38 -8.77 -2.58
N TYR A 94 1.00 -7.49 -2.55
CA TYR A 94 1.79 -6.41 -1.97
C TYR A 94 1.12 -5.90 -0.71
N ILE A 95 1.82 -5.95 0.43
CA ILE A 95 1.31 -5.49 1.73
C ILE A 95 2.23 -4.38 2.27
N THR A 96 1.61 -3.28 2.73
CA THR A 96 2.29 -2.25 3.52
C THR A 96 1.92 -2.42 4.99
N SER A 97 2.92 -2.46 5.88
CA SER A 97 2.74 -2.68 7.32
C SER A 97 3.68 -1.82 8.17
N ASN A 98 3.24 -1.43 9.36
CA ASN A 98 4.09 -0.83 10.39
C ASN A 98 4.98 -1.87 11.11
N PHE A 99 4.90 -3.12 10.69
CA PHE A 99 5.69 -4.24 11.18
C PHE A 99 5.60 -4.46 12.70
N SER A 100 4.45 -4.16 13.32
CA SER A 100 4.25 -4.28 14.76
C SER A 100 4.09 -5.72 15.23
N ASN A 101 3.57 -6.62 14.39
CA ASN A 101 3.40 -8.03 14.74
C ASN A 101 4.72 -8.82 14.65
N SER A 102 4.75 -10.07 15.09
CA SER A 102 5.92 -10.96 15.04
C SER A 102 6.33 -11.29 13.61
N SER A 103 7.59 -11.64 13.41
CA SER A 103 8.11 -12.12 12.12
C SER A 103 7.40 -13.39 11.66
N GLU A 104 6.97 -14.25 12.61
CA GLU A 104 6.20 -15.47 12.32
C GLU A 104 4.87 -15.17 11.61
N TYR A 105 4.20 -14.06 11.96
CA TYR A 105 2.98 -13.61 11.29
C TYR A 105 3.19 -13.45 9.78
N TYR A 106 4.24 -12.73 9.39
CA TYR A 106 4.56 -12.47 7.98
C TYR A 106 5.13 -13.70 7.27
N ASN A 107 5.87 -14.55 7.99
CA ASN A 107 6.36 -15.83 7.46
C ASN A 107 5.20 -16.77 7.10
N LYS A 108 4.09 -16.76 7.86
CA LYS A 108 2.88 -17.54 7.52
C LYS A 108 2.22 -17.02 6.25
N ILE A 109 2.14 -15.69 6.06
CA ILE A 109 1.61 -15.10 4.82
C ILE A 109 2.52 -15.45 3.63
N TYR A 110 3.82 -15.31 3.79
CA TYR A 110 4.79 -15.68 2.76
C TYR A 110 4.64 -17.15 2.35
N LYS A 111 4.54 -18.06 3.32
CA LYS A 111 4.33 -19.50 3.07
C LYS A 111 3.04 -19.74 2.28
N TRP A 112 1.93 -19.11 2.68
CA TRP A 112 0.64 -19.21 2.00
C TRP A 112 0.74 -18.76 0.53
N CYS A 113 1.45 -17.65 0.26
CA CYS A 113 1.70 -17.15 -1.10
C CYS A 113 2.59 -18.11 -1.89
N PHE A 114 3.69 -18.59 -1.29
CA PHE A 114 4.63 -19.51 -1.91
C PHE A 114 3.98 -20.80 -2.37
N GLU A 115 3.12 -21.42 -1.54
CA GLU A 115 2.38 -22.63 -1.85
C GLU A 115 1.42 -22.46 -3.05
N ARG A 116 1.05 -21.21 -3.38
CA ARG A 116 0.16 -20.86 -4.49
C ARG A 116 0.87 -20.22 -5.69
N SER A 117 2.20 -20.22 -5.69
CA SER A 117 3.02 -19.56 -6.73
C SER A 117 2.69 -18.07 -6.89
N ILE A 118 2.35 -17.39 -5.79
CA ILE A 118 2.11 -15.95 -5.72
C ILE A 118 3.37 -15.28 -5.17
N GLU A 119 3.85 -14.23 -5.84
CA GLU A 119 4.94 -13.42 -5.32
C GLU A 119 4.45 -12.56 -4.16
N PHE A 120 5.13 -12.64 -3.02
CA PHE A 120 4.81 -11.85 -1.83
C PHE A 120 5.78 -10.68 -1.67
N LEU A 121 5.26 -9.48 -1.68
CA LEU A 121 6.00 -8.23 -1.48
C LEU A 121 5.55 -7.57 -0.19
N LEU A 122 6.45 -7.46 0.77
CA LEU A 122 6.21 -6.77 2.03
C LEU A 122 6.99 -5.46 2.06
N GLU A 123 6.28 -4.34 2.11
CA GLU A 123 6.82 -3.04 2.45
C GLU A 123 6.60 -2.78 3.94
N ILE A 124 7.68 -2.48 4.66
CA ILE A 124 7.63 -2.24 6.11
C ILE A 124 8.04 -0.81 6.43
N SER A 125 7.34 -0.22 7.39
CA SER A 125 7.61 1.15 7.84
C SER A 125 8.22 1.15 9.25
N PHE A 126 9.38 1.76 9.37
CA PHE A 126 9.99 2.03 10.66
C PHE A 126 9.35 3.26 11.31
N HIS A 127 8.87 3.11 12.53
CA HIS A 127 8.19 4.14 13.31
C HIS A 127 8.89 4.30 14.66
N GLU A 128 9.81 5.25 14.78
CA GLU A 128 10.61 5.51 15.97
C GLU A 128 9.78 5.86 17.21
N GLU A 129 8.57 6.40 17.02
CA GLU A 129 7.62 6.69 18.09
C GLU A 129 7.15 5.43 18.83
N PHE A 130 7.23 4.25 18.21
CA PHE A 130 6.60 3.01 18.68
C PHE A 130 7.53 1.82 18.78
N THR A 131 8.68 1.83 18.10
CA THR A 131 9.62 0.70 18.14
C THR A 131 11.05 1.17 18.17
N LYS A 132 11.90 0.45 18.93
CA LYS A 132 13.33 0.69 18.94
C LYS A 132 13.97 0.10 17.69
N GLU A 133 15.00 0.78 17.18
CA GLU A 133 15.80 0.35 16.01
C GLU A 133 16.23 -1.12 16.11
N GLU A 134 16.86 -1.49 17.20
CA GLU A 134 17.37 -2.85 17.41
C GLU A 134 16.26 -3.91 17.30
N ILE A 135 15.11 -3.66 17.94
CA ILE A 135 13.96 -4.57 17.91
C ILE A 135 13.44 -4.72 16.48
N PHE A 136 13.31 -3.61 15.75
CA PHE A 136 12.82 -3.59 14.39
C PHE A 136 13.73 -4.40 13.45
N PHE A 137 15.04 -4.14 13.46
CA PHE A 137 15.98 -4.83 12.58
C PHE A 137 16.23 -6.28 12.96
N ASN A 138 16.16 -6.63 14.26
CA ASN A 138 16.24 -8.04 14.65
C ASN A 138 15.04 -8.83 14.14
N LYS A 139 13.83 -8.27 14.19
CA LYS A 139 12.66 -8.91 13.57
C LYS A 139 12.80 -9.10 12.06
N ILE A 140 13.44 -8.16 11.34
CA ILE A 140 13.68 -8.33 9.90
C ILE A 140 14.58 -9.54 9.64
N LYS A 141 15.59 -9.79 10.47
CA LYS A 141 16.49 -10.94 10.34
C LYS A 141 15.80 -12.30 10.53
N GLU A 142 14.66 -12.31 11.24
CA GLU A 142 13.87 -13.52 11.47
C GLU A 142 12.89 -13.84 10.32
N LEU A 143 12.75 -12.95 9.34
CA LEU A 143 11.93 -13.21 8.16
C LEU A 143 12.59 -14.28 7.28
N SER A 144 11.78 -15.21 6.78
CA SER A 144 12.22 -16.24 5.81
C SER A 144 12.36 -15.71 4.38
N PHE A 145 12.11 -14.42 4.17
CA PHE A 145 12.22 -13.69 2.90
C PHE A 145 12.73 -12.26 3.15
N LYS A 146 13.11 -11.57 2.08
CA LYS A 146 13.55 -10.17 2.19
C LYS A 146 12.37 -9.24 1.92
N PRO A 147 12.08 -8.24 2.79
CA PRO A 147 11.14 -7.17 2.46
C PRO A 147 11.50 -6.48 1.14
N CYS A 148 10.51 -6.10 0.37
CA CYS A 148 10.74 -5.38 -0.90
C CYS A 148 11.19 -3.94 -0.67
N ASN A 149 10.74 -3.34 0.42
CA ASN A 149 11.12 -1.98 0.82
C ASN A 149 11.07 -1.82 2.34
N ILE A 150 11.97 -1.01 2.88
CA ILE A 150 11.95 -0.50 4.25
C ILE A 150 11.87 1.01 4.14
N GLN A 151 10.86 1.62 4.76
CA GLN A 151 10.68 3.06 4.71
C GLN A 151 10.57 3.69 6.10
N ALA A 152 10.88 4.97 6.21
CA ALA A 152 10.69 5.78 7.40
C ALA A 152 10.23 7.18 7.04
N VAL A 153 9.33 7.76 7.84
CA VAL A 153 8.86 9.14 7.63
C VAL A 153 9.73 10.10 8.44
N VAL A 154 10.27 11.10 7.75
CA VAL A 154 11.07 12.16 8.37
C VAL A 154 10.20 13.40 8.58
N THR A 155 10.18 13.89 9.81
CA THR A 155 9.50 15.12 10.22
C THR A 155 10.53 16.13 10.71
N SER A 156 10.16 17.39 10.82
CA SER A 156 11.02 18.41 11.43
C SER A 156 11.42 18.08 12.89
N LYS A 157 10.68 17.18 13.55
CA LYS A 157 10.91 16.80 14.96
C LYS A 157 11.87 15.63 15.15
N ASN A 158 12.00 14.75 14.14
CA ASN A 158 12.81 13.52 14.25
C ASN A 158 14.07 13.53 13.36
N THR A 159 14.38 14.63 12.69
CA THR A 159 15.50 14.74 11.73
C THR A 159 16.83 14.26 12.28
N SER A 160 17.20 14.70 13.50
CA SER A 160 18.49 14.34 14.12
C SER A 160 18.61 12.82 14.32
N PHE A 161 17.53 12.17 14.74
CA PHE A 161 17.49 10.72 14.91
C PHE A 161 17.53 10.01 13.54
N MET A 162 16.75 10.49 12.57
CA MET A 162 16.68 9.88 11.24
C MET A 162 17.99 10.05 10.45
N LYS A 163 18.77 11.10 10.67
CA LYS A 163 20.14 11.24 10.13
C LYS A 163 21.04 10.09 10.62
N GLN A 164 21.00 9.78 11.91
CA GLN A 164 21.77 8.68 12.48
C GLN A 164 21.29 7.32 11.96
N ILE A 165 19.98 7.13 11.78
CA ILE A 165 19.42 5.92 11.15
C ILE A 165 19.93 5.79 9.71
N LYS A 166 19.93 6.87 8.92
CA LYS A 166 20.41 6.87 7.52
C LYS A 166 21.87 6.45 7.42
N GLU A 167 22.71 6.89 8.35
CA GLU A 167 24.13 6.50 8.38
C GLU A 167 24.31 5.00 8.65
N ARG A 168 23.51 4.40 9.52
CA ARG A 168 23.59 2.98 9.88
C ARG A 168 22.85 2.05 8.92
N HIS A 169 21.77 2.55 8.30
CA HIS A 169 20.83 1.81 7.47
C HIS A 169 20.53 2.58 6.18
N PRO A 170 21.51 2.70 5.26
CA PRO A 170 21.36 3.45 4.02
C PRO A 170 20.35 2.80 3.04
N GLU A 171 19.95 1.55 3.29
CA GLU A 171 18.93 0.84 2.52
C GLU A 171 17.50 1.31 2.81
N ILE A 172 17.27 2.11 3.86
CA ILE A 172 15.96 2.65 4.19
C ILE A 172 15.60 3.77 3.21
N PHE A 173 14.36 3.75 2.76
CA PHE A 173 13.77 4.83 1.98
C PHE A 173 13.17 5.87 2.93
N PHE A 174 13.67 7.10 2.90
CA PHE A 174 13.23 8.17 3.80
C PHE A 174 12.20 9.06 3.09
N GLU A 175 10.97 9.07 3.58
CA GLU A 175 9.90 9.91 3.04
C GLU A 175 9.74 11.19 3.87
N PRO A 176 9.71 12.39 3.22
CA PRO A 176 9.32 13.62 3.92
C PRO A 176 7.88 13.48 4.46
N ASN A 177 7.63 14.05 5.64
CA ASN A 177 6.29 14.10 6.22
C ASN A 177 5.28 14.73 5.25
N TYR A 178 4.13 14.09 5.11
CA TYR A 178 3.04 14.54 4.23
C TYR A 178 2.53 15.96 4.54
N PHE A 179 2.56 16.37 5.80
CA PHE A 179 2.02 17.66 6.24
C PHE A 179 3.06 18.79 6.30
N GLU A 180 4.33 18.49 6.04
CA GLU A 180 5.42 19.46 6.06
C GLU A 180 5.98 19.65 4.65
N LEU A 181 6.46 20.86 4.35
CA LEU A 181 7.21 21.10 3.12
C LEU A 181 8.62 20.51 3.30
N PRO A 182 9.15 19.75 2.32
CA PRO A 182 10.47 19.12 2.44
C PRO A 182 11.60 20.10 2.79
N GLU A 183 11.53 21.34 2.29
CA GLU A 183 12.49 22.42 2.57
C GLU A 183 12.48 22.88 4.03
N ASN A 184 11.44 22.59 4.79
CA ASN A 184 11.35 22.88 6.23
C ASN A 184 11.91 21.74 7.10
N ILE A 185 12.32 20.63 6.48
CA ILE A 185 12.86 19.45 7.15
C ILE A 185 14.37 19.43 6.88
N ASP A 186 15.19 19.69 7.91
CA ASP A 186 16.65 19.61 7.82
C ASP A 186 17.13 18.16 7.62
N PHE A 187 16.92 17.62 6.42
CA PHE A 187 17.29 16.27 6.04
C PHE A 187 17.69 16.20 4.57
N ASP A 188 18.75 15.46 4.28
CA ASP A 188 19.24 15.26 2.91
C ASP A 188 18.47 14.12 2.23
N PHE A 189 17.34 14.49 1.61
CA PHE A 189 16.53 13.58 0.81
C PHE A 189 17.14 13.37 -0.57
N SER A 190 17.12 12.14 -1.06
CA SER A 190 17.45 11.85 -2.45
C SER A 190 16.40 12.44 -3.41
N ASN A 191 16.78 12.60 -4.67
CA ASN A 191 15.85 13.06 -5.71
C ASN A 191 14.63 12.13 -5.86
N GLU A 192 14.81 10.83 -5.64
CA GLU A 192 13.71 9.84 -5.69
C GLU A 192 12.74 10.02 -4.52
N GLU A 193 13.27 10.22 -3.31
CA GLU A 193 12.49 10.50 -2.11
C GLU A 193 11.67 11.79 -2.24
N LEU A 194 12.28 12.85 -2.76
CA LEU A 194 11.59 14.12 -3.03
C LEU A 194 10.54 13.99 -4.14
N LYS A 195 10.81 13.22 -5.19
CA LYS A 195 9.90 13.04 -6.32
C LYS A 195 8.58 12.41 -5.91
N ARG A 196 8.59 11.45 -4.97
CA ARG A 196 7.36 10.89 -4.40
C ARG A 196 6.55 11.95 -3.65
N ASN A 197 7.20 12.95 -3.05
CA ASN A 197 6.54 13.99 -2.26
C ASN A 197 6.08 15.21 -3.07
N ASN A 198 6.79 15.60 -4.11
CA ASN A 198 6.52 16.83 -4.89
C ASN A 198 5.11 16.88 -5.50
N ASN A 199 4.52 15.73 -5.83
CA ASN A 199 3.15 15.68 -6.34
C ASN A 199 2.07 16.01 -5.30
N LYS A 200 2.42 16.16 -4.01
CA LYS A 200 1.48 16.50 -2.93
C LYS A 200 1.04 17.96 -2.96
N HIS A 201 1.90 18.85 -3.43
CA HIS A 201 1.68 20.30 -3.39
C HIS A 201 1.29 20.88 -4.75
N SER A 202 1.76 20.30 -5.84
CA SER A 202 1.35 20.66 -7.20
C SER A 202 1.18 19.41 -8.04
N ASN A 203 0.03 19.26 -8.70
CA ASN A 203 -0.20 18.12 -9.57
C ASN A 203 0.32 18.41 -10.98
N GLU A 204 1.54 18.00 -11.28
CA GLU A 204 2.14 18.08 -12.61
C GLU A 204 1.35 17.33 -13.70
N ASN A 205 0.41 16.47 -13.29
CA ASN A 205 -0.44 15.68 -14.18
C ASN A 205 -1.83 16.30 -14.38
N PHE A 206 -2.09 17.48 -13.81
CA PHE A 206 -3.34 18.19 -14.04
C PHE A 206 -3.55 18.42 -15.56
N GLY A 207 -4.72 18.08 -16.04
CA GLY A 207 -5.05 18.18 -17.47
C GLY A 207 -4.51 17.05 -18.37
N LYS A 208 -3.57 16.22 -17.91
CA LYS A 208 -3.04 15.10 -18.67
C LYS A 208 -3.99 13.91 -18.68
N LYS A 209 -3.93 13.12 -19.73
CA LYS A 209 -4.67 11.84 -19.82
C LYS A 209 -3.97 10.78 -18.97
N CYS A 210 -4.71 10.13 -18.11
CA CYS A 210 -4.25 9.04 -17.24
C CYS A 210 -4.87 7.72 -17.69
N PHE A 211 -4.02 6.73 -17.91
CA PHE A 211 -4.45 5.38 -18.27
C PHE A 211 -5.03 4.65 -17.06
N GLN A 212 -6.18 4.01 -17.23
CA GLN A 212 -6.90 3.33 -16.17
C GLN A 212 -6.70 1.82 -16.24
N LYS A 213 -5.70 1.31 -15.50
CA LYS A 213 -5.42 -0.12 -15.29
C LYS A 213 -5.40 -0.47 -13.81
N GLN A 214 -6.21 0.22 -13.01
CA GLN A 214 -6.24 0.02 -11.58
C GLN A 214 -7.59 0.33 -10.97
N ILE A 215 -7.89 -0.33 -9.85
CA ILE A 215 -9.09 -0.13 -9.03
C ILE A 215 -8.66 0.05 -7.58
N SER A 216 -9.37 0.90 -6.84
CA SER A 216 -9.21 1.07 -5.40
C SER A 216 -10.54 0.77 -4.70
N VAL A 217 -10.50 -0.16 -3.75
CA VAL A 217 -11.63 -0.51 -2.88
C VAL A 217 -11.35 0.01 -1.47
N LYS A 218 -12.30 0.72 -0.89
CA LYS A 218 -12.21 1.30 0.46
C LYS A 218 -12.89 0.40 1.49
N GLU A 219 -12.62 0.66 2.77
CA GLU A 219 -13.15 -0.10 3.90
C GLU A 219 -14.68 -0.14 3.97
N ASN A 220 -15.35 0.87 3.44
CA ASN A 220 -16.82 0.95 3.34
C ASN A 220 -17.40 0.27 2.10
N GLY A 221 -16.56 -0.43 1.31
CA GLY A 221 -16.96 -1.11 0.07
C GLY A 221 -17.04 -0.21 -1.16
N ASP A 222 -16.73 1.08 -1.05
CA ASP A 222 -16.70 1.98 -2.20
C ASP A 222 -15.58 1.61 -3.17
N VAL A 223 -15.91 1.56 -4.46
CA VAL A 223 -15.01 1.19 -5.55
C VAL A 223 -14.74 2.39 -6.44
N TYR A 224 -13.47 2.71 -6.62
CA TYR A 224 -12.99 3.84 -7.42
C TYR A 224 -11.98 3.38 -8.48
N ASN A 225 -11.78 4.22 -9.49
CA ASN A 225 -10.77 3.99 -10.53
C ASN A 225 -9.34 3.97 -9.98
N ASN A 226 -9.07 4.66 -8.88
CA ASN A 226 -7.76 4.73 -8.20
C ASN A 226 -7.92 5.42 -6.83
N ASN A 227 -6.83 5.55 -6.10
CA ASN A 227 -6.78 6.35 -4.88
C ASN A 227 -7.10 7.84 -5.09
N CYS A 228 -6.92 8.37 -6.31
CA CYS A 228 -7.32 9.74 -6.68
C CYS A 228 -8.84 9.98 -6.69
N LYS A 229 -9.65 8.90 -6.69
CA LYS A 229 -11.13 8.93 -6.59
C LYS A 229 -11.83 9.80 -7.66
N LEU A 230 -11.24 9.95 -8.84
CA LEU A 230 -11.84 10.73 -9.94
C LEU A 230 -13.14 10.11 -10.45
N LEU A 231 -13.22 8.78 -10.47
CA LEU A 231 -14.42 8.05 -10.87
C LEU A 231 -14.79 7.03 -9.80
N LYS A 232 -16.06 7.04 -9.39
CA LYS A 232 -16.64 6.00 -8.54
C LYS A 232 -17.35 4.98 -9.41
N TYR A 233 -16.95 3.72 -9.30
CA TYR A 233 -17.56 2.59 -10.03
C TYR A 233 -18.74 1.96 -9.29
N GLY A 234 -18.99 2.36 -8.06
CA GLY A 234 -20.10 1.88 -7.25
C GLY A 234 -19.68 1.51 -5.83
N ASN A 235 -20.41 0.57 -5.24
CA ASN A 235 -20.13 0.02 -3.92
C ASN A 235 -20.31 -1.50 -3.94
N LEU A 236 -19.48 -2.25 -3.21
CA LEU A 236 -19.50 -3.73 -3.17
C LEU A 236 -20.88 -4.26 -2.71
N ASN A 237 -21.54 -3.60 -1.78
CA ASN A 237 -22.83 -4.02 -1.25
C ASN A 237 -24.03 -3.70 -2.17
N SER A 238 -23.78 -3.02 -3.29
CA SER A 238 -24.80 -2.70 -4.31
C SER A 238 -24.31 -3.12 -5.70
N ASN A 239 -24.22 -2.21 -6.62
CA ASN A 239 -23.76 -2.47 -7.98
C ASN A 239 -22.40 -1.86 -8.21
N VAL A 240 -21.47 -2.65 -8.79
CA VAL A 240 -20.15 -2.23 -9.25
C VAL A 240 -20.10 -2.35 -10.76
N LYS A 241 -19.87 -1.25 -11.45
CA LYS A 241 -19.72 -1.20 -12.92
C LYS A 241 -18.29 -0.89 -13.30
N ILE A 242 -17.48 -1.93 -13.38
CA ILE A 242 -16.10 -1.81 -13.87
C ILE A 242 -16.15 -1.72 -15.40
N PRO A 243 -15.45 -0.74 -16.00
CA PRO A 243 -15.31 -0.69 -17.45
C PRO A 243 -14.68 -1.97 -17.98
N SER A 244 -15.27 -2.53 -19.04
CA SER A 244 -14.80 -3.78 -19.68
C SER A 244 -13.54 -3.59 -20.51
N LYS A 245 -13.16 -2.34 -20.79
CA LYS A 245 -11.97 -1.98 -21.57
C LYS A 245 -11.16 -0.94 -20.81
N GLU A 246 -9.86 -1.00 -21.02
CA GLU A 246 -8.92 0.03 -20.60
C GLU A 246 -9.27 1.37 -21.26
N PHE A 247 -9.18 2.46 -20.52
CA PHE A 247 -9.52 3.79 -21.01
C PHE A 247 -8.66 4.86 -20.34
N TYR A 248 -8.69 6.05 -20.97
CA TYR A 248 -8.02 7.23 -20.43
C TYR A 248 -9.04 8.18 -19.80
N ILE A 249 -8.67 8.78 -18.66
CA ILE A 249 -9.40 9.91 -18.10
C ILE A 249 -8.48 11.13 -17.99
N THR A 250 -9.04 12.32 -18.14
CA THR A 250 -8.30 13.55 -17.92
C THR A 250 -8.21 13.81 -16.41
N CYS A 251 -6.99 14.04 -15.91
CA CYS A 251 -6.78 14.37 -14.51
C CYS A 251 -7.34 15.76 -14.19
N SER A 252 -8.32 15.83 -13.31
CA SER A 252 -8.92 17.09 -12.83
C SER A 252 -8.49 17.47 -11.40
N ASN A 253 -7.64 16.67 -10.76
CA ASN A 253 -7.15 16.97 -9.42
C ASN A 253 -6.03 17.99 -9.47
N THR A 254 -6.23 19.14 -8.83
CA THR A 254 -5.20 20.19 -8.71
C THR A 254 -4.11 19.85 -7.70
N LYS A 255 -4.40 18.93 -6.76
CA LYS A 255 -3.45 18.36 -5.80
C LYS A 255 -3.57 16.84 -5.82
N CYS A 256 -2.48 16.13 -5.98
CA CYS A 256 -2.51 14.67 -6.05
C CYS A 256 -1.42 14.05 -5.19
N ASN A 257 -1.87 13.31 -4.18
CA ASN A 257 -0.98 12.64 -3.21
C ASN A 257 -0.59 11.22 -3.63
N TYR A 258 -1.17 10.69 -4.72
CA TYR A 258 -1.11 9.26 -5.03
C TYR A 258 -0.97 8.97 -6.52
N CYS A 259 -0.48 9.96 -7.28
CA CYS A 259 -0.36 9.78 -8.72
C CYS A 259 0.89 8.96 -9.05
N ASN A 260 0.77 7.65 -8.98
CA ASN A 260 1.66 6.76 -9.75
C ASN A 260 1.15 6.76 -11.19
N VAL A 261 1.24 7.92 -11.87
CA VAL A 261 0.85 8.03 -13.28
C VAL A 261 1.87 7.26 -14.09
N GLN A 262 1.48 6.09 -14.52
CA GLN A 262 2.35 5.19 -15.25
C GLN A 262 2.40 5.53 -16.76
N ASP A 263 1.38 6.17 -17.30
CA ASP A 263 1.38 6.64 -18.70
C ASP A 263 0.52 7.90 -18.84
N THR A 264 1.16 9.07 -18.91
CA THR A 264 0.54 10.30 -19.40
C THR A 264 0.88 10.46 -20.88
N LYS A 265 -0.14 10.58 -21.71
CA LYS A 265 -0.01 11.14 -23.07
C LYS A 265 -0.34 12.60 -23.06
#